data_360c748ab50a31efda454a524353b346
#
_entry.id   360c748ab50a31efda454a524353b346
#
_cell.length_a   1.000
_cell.length_b   1.000
_cell.length_c   1.000
_cell.angle_alpha   90.00
_cell.angle_beta   90.00
_cell.angle_gamma   90.00
#
_symmetry.space_group_name_H-M   'P 1'
#
loop_
_entity.id
_entity.type
_entity.pdbx_description
1 polymer ?
#
loop_
_entity_poly.entity_id
_entity_poly.type
_entity_poly.pdbx_seq_one_letter_code
_entity_poly.pdbx_strand_id
1 'polypeptide(L)'
;MDRTSLIAELKSRGLRDEALTGPLYKRLAQTLTGLIQEGLLKPGTALPGERDLAEALKLGRVTVRTAYRDLMASGALESRHGSGTFVSSRVERMEQSLWRLSSFSADMRSRGRLPAARILSRAVNTPSPEESFLLGLGGDEPVLRLDRLRLADGLPLAIERAVVPIKFLGHDAGGEGSLYDALTASGHRPVRALQRLTAVTLDPSSAAILNVKPGAPALLIERVSRLEDQRVVEYTRSHYRGDAYDFVAELRIGDDL
;
A
#
# COMPACT_ATOMS: atom_id res chain seq x y z
N MET A 1 5.68 -17.91 12.50
CA MET A 1 5.20 -18.02 13.91
C MET A 1 4.37 -19.31 14.02
N ASP A 2 4.63 -20.15 15.02
CA ASP A 2 3.80 -21.31 15.31
C ASP A 2 2.56 -20.96 16.18
N ARG A 3 1.66 -21.93 16.38
CA ARG A 3 0.41 -21.71 17.14
C ARG A 3 0.66 -21.27 18.59
N THR A 4 1.69 -21.80 19.24
CA THR A 4 2.00 -21.52 20.63
C THR A 4 2.51 -20.09 20.78
N SER A 5 3.45 -19.69 19.91
CA SER A 5 3.98 -18.33 19.85
C SER A 5 2.91 -17.29 19.54
N LEU A 6 1.97 -17.61 18.63
CA LEU A 6 0.83 -16.74 18.33
C LEU A 6 -0.05 -16.50 19.56
N ILE A 7 -0.39 -17.57 20.28
CA ILE A 7 -1.23 -17.46 21.49
C ILE A 7 -0.52 -16.62 22.57
N ALA A 8 0.80 -16.81 22.74
CA ALA A 8 1.59 -16.03 23.68
C ALA A 8 1.58 -14.54 23.32
N GLU A 9 1.78 -14.23 22.03
CA GLU A 9 1.78 -12.87 21.52
C GLU A 9 0.42 -12.19 21.66
N LEU A 10 -0.69 -12.91 21.36
CA LEU A 10 -2.05 -12.39 21.57
C LEU A 10 -2.36 -12.10 23.04
N LYS A 11 -1.79 -12.89 23.96
CA LYS A 11 -1.95 -12.65 25.41
C LYS A 11 -1.15 -11.43 25.86
N SER A 12 0.05 -11.25 25.36
CA SER A 12 0.94 -10.12 25.73
C SER A 12 0.36 -8.78 25.28
N ARG A 13 -0.39 -8.74 24.19
CA ARG A 13 -1.03 -7.52 23.64
C ARG A 13 -2.31 -7.11 24.37
N GLY A 14 -2.65 -7.76 25.46
CA GLY A 14 -3.66 -7.28 26.40
C GLY A 14 -5.07 -7.14 25.81
N LEU A 15 -5.58 -8.12 25.05
CA LEU A 15 -6.92 -8.09 24.43
C LEU A 15 -8.07 -7.71 25.40
N ARG A 16 -7.86 -7.86 26.70
CA ARG A 16 -8.81 -7.51 27.77
C ARG A 16 -8.48 -6.24 28.51
N ASP A 17 -7.49 -5.47 28.04
CA ASP A 17 -7.13 -4.20 28.66
C ASP A 17 -8.36 -3.26 28.61
N GLU A 18 -8.79 -2.78 29.78
CA GLU A 18 -9.95 -1.88 29.92
C GLU A 18 -9.69 -0.51 29.26
N ALA A 19 -8.44 -0.16 29.02
CA ALA A 19 -8.07 1.05 28.29
C ALA A 19 -8.41 0.97 26.78
N LEU A 20 -8.61 -0.25 26.24
CA LEU A 20 -9.00 -0.43 24.83
C LEU A 20 -10.51 -0.32 24.67
N THR A 21 -11.00 0.59 23.84
CA THR A 21 -12.42 0.78 23.54
C THR A 21 -12.93 -0.19 22.47
N GLY A 22 -14.17 -0.67 22.58
CA GLY A 22 -14.87 -1.47 21.59
C GLY A 22 -15.02 -2.96 21.92
N PRO A 23 -15.83 -3.70 21.13
CA PRO A 23 -16.12 -5.12 21.33
C PRO A 23 -14.88 -6.00 21.22
N LEU A 24 -14.79 -7.07 22.04
CA LEU A 24 -13.65 -8.00 22.06
C LEU A 24 -13.33 -8.63 20.71
N TYR A 25 -14.32 -8.90 19.87
CA TYR A 25 -14.07 -9.45 18.53
C TYR A 25 -13.34 -8.47 17.61
N LYS A 26 -13.65 -7.17 17.72
CA LYS A 26 -12.92 -6.12 16.97
C LYS A 26 -11.48 -5.98 17.43
N ARG A 27 -11.25 -6.02 18.74
CA ARG A 27 -9.90 -5.98 19.32
C ARG A 27 -9.07 -7.19 18.84
N LEU A 28 -9.65 -8.40 18.87
CA LEU A 28 -8.99 -9.60 18.36
C LEU A 28 -8.68 -9.48 16.86
N ALA A 29 -9.63 -9.00 16.06
CA ALA A 29 -9.41 -8.78 14.63
C ALA A 29 -8.30 -7.76 14.38
N GLN A 30 -8.31 -6.62 15.07
CA GLN A 30 -7.27 -5.58 14.96
C GLN A 30 -5.89 -6.10 15.37
N THR A 31 -5.80 -6.87 16.45
CA THR A 31 -4.53 -7.44 16.91
C THR A 31 -3.97 -8.44 15.89
N LEU A 32 -4.83 -9.32 15.34
CA LEU A 32 -4.42 -10.25 14.29
C LEU A 32 -3.97 -9.50 13.01
N THR A 33 -4.71 -8.46 12.63
CA THR A 33 -4.31 -7.58 11.53
C THR A 33 -2.94 -6.95 11.78
N GLY A 34 -2.70 -6.43 12.98
CA GLY A 34 -1.39 -5.89 13.36
C GLY A 34 -0.26 -6.90 13.22
N LEU A 35 -0.47 -8.14 13.68
CA LEU A 35 0.52 -9.21 13.56
C LEU A 35 0.81 -9.60 12.09
N ILE A 36 -0.19 -9.54 11.23
CA ILE A 36 -0.02 -9.73 9.78
C ILE A 36 0.78 -8.57 9.19
N GLN A 37 0.47 -7.34 9.56
CA GLN A 37 1.13 -6.12 9.09
C GLN A 37 2.60 -6.03 9.52
N GLU A 38 2.89 -6.45 10.75
CA GLU A 38 4.25 -6.54 11.30
C GLU A 38 5.06 -7.70 10.68
N GLY A 39 4.43 -8.54 9.85
CA GLY A 39 5.07 -9.69 9.21
C GLY A 39 5.32 -10.88 10.16
N LEU A 40 4.80 -10.82 11.38
CA LEU A 40 4.88 -11.89 12.36
C LEU A 40 3.99 -13.08 11.97
N LEU A 41 2.82 -12.79 11.38
CA LEU A 41 1.94 -13.76 10.72
C LEU A 41 2.10 -13.64 9.21
N LYS A 42 2.85 -14.58 8.63
CA LYS A 42 3.12 -14.60 7.17
C LYS A 42 1.94 -15.18 6.40
N PRO A 43 1.73 -14.78 5.13
CA PRO A 43 0.78 -15.44 4.23
C PRO A 43 0.94 -16.97 4.23
N GLY A 44 -0.18 -17.68 4.28
CA GLY A 44 -0.21 -19.14 4.38
C GLY A 44 -0.01 -19.70 5.79
N THR A 45 0.23 -18.87 6.82
CA THR A 45 0.31 -19.33 8.20
C THR A 45 -1.05 -19.87 8.65
N ALA A 46 -1.10 -21.10 9.17
CA ALA A 46 -2.30 -21.69 9.75
C ALA A 46 -2.62 -21.06 11.10
N LEU A 47 -3.84 -20.60 11.29
CA LEU A 47 -4.35 -20.12 12.57
C LEU A 47 -4.93 -21.25 13.41
N PRO A 48 -4.96 -21.12 14.76
CA PRO A 48 -5.66 -22.07 15.62
C PRO A 48 -7.14 -22.16 15.28
N GLY A 49 -7.76 -23.32 15.48
CA GLY A 49 -9.20 -23.46 15.35
C GLY A 49 -9.95 -22.53 16.31
N GLU A 50 -11.18 -22.15 15.94
CA GLU A 50 -12.01 -21.23 16.75
C GLU A 50 -12.11 -21.66 18.21
N ARG A 51 -12.29 -22.99 18.45
CA ARG A 51 -12.40 -23.57 19.79
C ARG A 51 -11.09 -23.45 20.56
N ASP A 52 -10.01 -23.83 19.94
CA ASP A 52 -8.68 -23.86 20.56
C ASP A 52 -8.20 -22.44 20.91
N LEU A 53 -8.44 -21.47 20.00
CA LEU A 53 -8.11 -20.07 20.25
C LEU A 53 -8.99 -19.45 21.33
N ALA A 54 -10.30 -19.77 21.33
CA ALA A 54 -11.23 -19.30 22.36
C ALA A 54 -10.84 -19.79 23.76
N GLU A 55 -10.50 -21.07 23.89
CA GLU A 55 -10.02 -21.67 25.13
C GLU A 55 -8.71 -21.04 25.59
N ALA A 56 -7.72 -20.94 24.70
CA ALA A 56 -6.39 -20.40 25.00
C ALA A 56 -6.44 -18.94 25.45
N LEU A 57 -7.33 -18.11 24.88
CA LEU A 57 -7.47 -16.69 25.22
C LEU A 57 -8.57 -16.44 26.29
N LYS A 58 -9.26 -17.47 26.76
CA LYS A 58 -10.42 -17.39 27.65
C LYS A 58 -11.53 -16.48 27.09
N LEU A 59 -11.75 -16.51 25.77
CA LEU A 59 -12.79 -15.77 25.06
C LEU A 59 -14.00 -16.66 24.74
N GLY A 60 -15.14 -16.05 24.48
CA GLY A 60 -16.29 -16.77 23.93
C GLY A 60 -15.99 -17.25 22.50
N ARG A 61 -16.40 -18.48 22.15
CA ARG A 61 -16.24 -19.04 20.79
C ARG A 61 -16.88 -18.14 19.72
N VAL A 62 -18.02 -17.52 20.04
CA VAL A 62 -18.70 -16.56 19.14
C VAL A 62 -17.82 -15.35 18.86
N THR A 63 -17.07 -14.86 19.86
CA THR A 63 -16.13 -13.74 19.70
C THR A 63 -15.03 -14.06 18.69
N VAL A 64 -14.41 -15.24 18.82
CA VAL A 64 -13.36 -15.69 17.88
C VAL A 64 -13.91 -15.90 16.49
N ARG A 65 -15.07 -16.57 16.38
CA ARG A 65 -15.73 -16.80 15.08
C ARG A 65 -16.09 -15.49 14.38
N THR A 66 -16.61 -14.50 15.12
CA THR A 66 -16.93 -13.19 14.55
C THR A 66 -15.67 -12.46 14.07
N ALA A 67 -14.59 -12.47 14.85
CA ALA A 67 -13.31 -11.90 14.44
C ALA A 67 -12.75 -12.57 13.18
N TYR A 68 -12.78 -13.91 13.13
CA TYR A 68 -12.32 -14.64 11.94
C TYR A 68 -13.17 -14.35 10.71
N ARG A 69 -14.49 -14.28 10.87
CA ARG A 69 -15.41 -13.94 9.77
C ARG A 69 -15.15 -12.53 9.25
N ASP A 70 -14.94 -11.55 10.13
CA ASP A 70 -14.63 -10.18 9.73
C ASP A 70 -13.30 -10.10 8.99
N LEU A 71 -12.28 -10.87 9.45
CA LEU A 71 -10.99 -10.96 8.78
C LEU A 71 -11.06 -11.72 7.44
N MET A 72 -11.96 -12.70 7.31
CA MET A 72 -12.24 -13.35 6.03
C MET A 72 -12.98 -12.42 5.08
N ALA A 73 -13.94 -11.64 5.56
CA ALA A 73 -14.64 -10.65 4.77
C ALA A 73 -13.72 -9.53 4.26
N SER A 74 -12.69 -9.17 5.04
CA SER A 74 -11.64 -8.22 4.62
C SER A 74 -10.52 -8.85 3.79
N GLY A 75 -10.60 -10.16 3.47
CA GLY A 75 -9.56 -10.85 2.71
C GLY A 75 -8.25 -11.13 3.48
N ALA A 76 -8.15 -10.76 4.75
CA ALA A 76 -6.97 -11.01 5.58
C ALA A 76 -6.77 -12.49 5.93
N LEU A 77 -7.88 -13.22 6.04
CA LEU A 77 -7.89 -14.67 6.26
C LEU A 77 -8.63 -15.40 5.15
N GLU A 78 -8.28 -16.67 4.95
CA GLU A 78 -8.98 -17.58 4.05
C GLU A 78 -9.29 -18.89 4.76
N SER A 79 -10.45 -19.49 4.46
CA SER A 79 -10.80 -20.82 4.92
C SER A 79 -10.47 -21.83 3.82
N ARG A 80 -9.74 -22.89 4.18
CA ARG A 80 -9.48 -24.02 3.29
C ARG A 80 -10.27 -25.22 3.80
N HIS A 81 -11.21 -25.67 2.95
CA HIS A 81 -12.12 -26.76 3.33
C HIS A 81 -11.36 -27.97 3.88
N GLY A 82 -11.73 -28.45 5.07
CA GLY A 82 -11.08 -29.56 5.75
C GLY A 82 -9.69 -29.26 6.36
N SER A 83 -9.07 -28.10 6.05
CA SER A 83 -7.70 -27.79 6.48
C SER A 83 -7.62 -26.67 7.54
N GLY A 84 -8.68 -25.86 7.69
CA GLY A 84 -8.74 -24.80 8.69
C GLY A 84 -8.67 -23.39 8.14
N THR A 85 -8.34 -22.43 9.02
CA THR A 85 -8.22 -21.00 8.70
C THR A 85 -6.75 -20.63 8.56
N PHE A 86 -6.42 -19.89 7.52
CA PHE A 86 -5.05 -19.48 7.18
C PHE A 86 -5.00 -17.96 6.98
N VAL A 87 -3.83 -17.36 7.23
CA VAL A 87 -3.55 -16.02 6.76
C VAL A 87 -3.62 -16.04 5.24
N SER A 88 -4.45 -15.18 4.67
CA SER A 88 -4.69 -15.17 3.22
C SER A 88 -3.39 -14.90 2.46
N SER A 89 -3.17 -15.68 1.43
CA SER A 89 -2.15 -15.39 0.42
C SER A 89 -2.72 -14.54 -0.72
N ARG A 90 -4.04 -14.39 -0.77
CA ARG A 90 -4.72 -13.52 -1.71
C ARG A 90 -4.74 -12.11 -1.15
N VAL A 91 -3.99 -11.23 -1.75
CA VAL A 91 -4.23 -9.80 -1.62
C VAL A 91 -5.51 -9.52 -2.40
N GLU A 92 -6.53 -8.95 -1.75
CA GLU A 92 -7.71 -8.46 -2.44
C GLU A 92 -7.23 -7.46 -3.50
N ARG A 93 -7.47 -7.77 -4.78
CA ARG A 93 -7.01 -6.92 -5.87
C ARG A 93 -7.69 -5.57 -5.81
N MET A 94 -6.90 -4.54 -5.90
CA MET A 94 -7.38 -3.17 -5.89
C MET A 94 -7.51 -2.67 -7.32
N GLU A 95 -8.73 -2.39 -7.75
CA GLU A 95 -9.01 -1.86 -9.07
C GLU A 95 -8.78 -0.34 -9.09
N GLN A 96 -7.82 0.15 -9.85
CA GLN A 96 -7.62 1.59 -10.07
C GLN A 96 -8.14 2.00 -11.43
N SER A 97 -8.94 3.07 -11.46
CA SER A 97 -9.38 3.67 -12.72
C SER A 97 -8.21 4.31 -13.45
N LEU A 98 -8.01 3.93 -14.72
CA LEU A 98 -7.01 4.54 -15.60
C LEU A 98 -7.37 5.96 -16.05
N TRP A 99 -8.63 6.34 -15.95
CA TRP A 99 -9.14 7.62 -16.43
C TRP A 99 -9.10 8.75 -15.41
N ARG A 100 -8.70 8.45 -14.17
CA ARG A 100 -8.70 9.43 -13.09
C ARG A 100 -7.30 9.62 -12.53
N LEU A 101 -6.81 10.86 -12.61
CA LEU A 101 -5.59 11.22 -11.90
C LEU A 101 -5.87 11.29 -10.40
N SER A 102 -5.30 10.38 -9.65
CA SER A 102 -5.39 10.34 -8.20
C SER A 102 -4.02 10.02 -7.59
N SER A 103 -3.78 10.48 -6.37
CA SER A 103 -2.65 10.02 -5.57
C SER A 103 -2.95 8.63 -5.00
N PHE A 104 -1.90 7.85 -4.70
CA PHE A 104 -2.05 6.58 -3.99
C PHE A 104 -2.89 6.73 -2.71
N SER A 105 -2.62 7.78 -1.93
CA SER A 105 -3.34 8.01 -0.67
C SER A 105 -4.82 8.31 -0.88
N ALA A 106 -5.17 9.12 -1.89
CA ALA A 106 -6.56 9.41 -2.22
C ALA A 106 -7.29 8.16 -2.74
N ASP A 107 -6.61 7.35 -3.56
CA ASP A 107 -7.15 6.10 -4.08
C ASP A 107 -7.44 5.10 -2.94
N MET A 108 -6.52 4.92 -2.01
CA MET A 108 -6.73 4.04 -0.85
C MET A 108 -7.87 4.53 0.05
N ARG A 109 -7.92 5.84 0.36
CA ARG A 109 -9.01 6.42 1.17
C ARG A 109 -10.38 6.26 0.52
N SER A 110 -10.48 6.43 -0.81
CA SER A 110 -11.75 6.26 -1.52
C SER A 110 -12.31 4.83 -1.44
N ARG A 111 -11.45 3.86 -1.11
CA ARG A 111 -11.78 2.44 -0.91
C ARG A 111 -11.95 2.07 0.56
N GLY A 112 -11.92 3.05 1.47
CA GLY A 112 -11.99 2.80 2.91
C GLY A 112 -10.74 2.15 3.50
N ARG A 113 -9.61 2.17 2.77
CA ARG A 113 -8.32 1.65 3.23
C ARG A 113 -7.48 2.75 3.87
N LEU A 114 -6.64 2.38 4.82
CA LEU A 114 -5.69 3.27 5.49
C LEU A 114 -4.36 3.32 4.70
N PRO A 115 -4.10 4.42 3.95
CA PRO A 115 -2.83 4.58 3.26
C PRO A 115 -1.72 4.93 4.25
N ALA A 116 -0.55 4.31 4.06
CA ALA A 116 0.67 4.67 4.74
C ALA A 116 1.86 4.68 3.77
N ALA A 117 2.94 5.31 4.19
CA ALA A 117 4.19 5.28 3.47
C ALA A 117 5.35 5.09 4.45
N ARG A 118 6.36 4.33 4.03
CA ARG A 118 7.66 4.26 4.69
C ARG A 118 8.70 4.83 3.74
N ILE A 119 9.44 5.84 4.17
CA ILE A 119 10.53 6.41 3.39
C ILE A 119 11.65 5.38 3.28
N LEU A 120 12.04 5.06 2.06
CA LEU A 120 13.19 4.20 1.75
C LEU A 120 14.44 5.04 1.50
N SER A 121 14.28 6.16 0.79
CA SER A 121 15.33 7.14 0.53
C SER A 121 14.74 8.53 0.32
N ARG A 122 15.45 9.55 0.73
CA ARG A 122 15.13 10.95 0.48
C ARG A 122 16.42 11.74 0.27
N ALA A 123 16.54 12.37 -0.88
CA ALA A 123 17.73 13.17 -1.21
C ALA A 123 17.36 14.35 -2.12
N VAL A 124 18.06 15.45 -1.94
CA VAL A 124 18.02 16.62 -2.83
C VAL A 124 19.31 16.65 -3.64
N ASN A 125 19.21 16.58 -4.96
CA ASN A 125 20.35 16.47 -5.85
C ASN A 125 20.09 17.26 -7.15
N THR A 126 21.14 17.42 -7.94
CA THR A 126 21.03 17.84 -9.33
C THR A 126 20.30 16.75 -10.14
N PRO A 127 19.37 17.12 -11.03
CA PRO A 127 18.67 16.14 -11.87
C PRO A 127 19.64 15.45 -12.84
N SER A 128 19.34 14.20 -13.18
CA SER A 128 20.00 13.53 -14.30
C SER A 128 19.58 14.16 -15.64
N PRO A 129 20.29 13.92 -16.73
CA PRO A 129 19.88 14.41 -18.05
C PRO A 129 18.46 13.96 -18.45
N GLU A 130 18.10 12.71 -18.13
CA GLU A 130 16.75 12.17 -18.36
C GLU A 130 15.70 12.92 -17.54
N GLU A 131 15.97 13.13 -16.24
CA GLU A 131 15.07 13.86 -15.35
C GLU A 131 14.92 15.32 -15.78
N SER A 132 16.03 15.99 -16.17
CA SER A 132 15.99 17.35 -16.71
C SER A 132 15.12 17.45 -17.96
N PHE A 133 15.26 16.50 -18.87
CA PHE A 133 14.45 16.45 -20.09
C PHE A 133 12.97 16.22 -19.79
N LEU A 134 12.65 15.21 -18.95
CA LEU A 134 11.26 14.86 -18.60
C LEU A 134 10.56 15.96 -17.81
N LEU A 135 11.29 16.65 -16.91
CA LEU A 135 10.75 17.69 -16.04
C LEU A 135 10.84 19.10 -16.66
N GLY A 136 11.51 19.24 -17.82
CA GLY A 136 11.70 20.53 -18.47
C GLY A 136 12.54 21.48 -17.63
N LEU A 137 13.61 20.97 -16.97
CA LEU A 137 14.45 21.75 -16.06
C LEU A 137 15.71 22.27 -16.76
N GLY A 138 16.15 23.45 -16.34
CA GLY A 138 17.52 23.91 -16.58
C GLY A 138 18.52 23.08 -15.75
N GLY A 139 19.82 23.10 -16.19
CA GLY A 139 20.83 22.15 -15.66
C GLY A 139 21.09 22.21 -14.15
N ASP A 140 20.80 23.33 -13.49
CA ASP A 140 21.13 23.54 -12.06
C ASP A 140 19.91 23.58 -11.13
N GLU A 141 18.72 23.29 -11.65
CA GLU A 141 17.51 23.28 -10.83
C GLU A 141 17.43 21.99 -9.98
N PRO A 142 17.52 22.08 -8.63
CA PRO A 142 17.56 20.89 -7.80
C PRO A 142 16.22 20.15 -7.77
N VAL A 143 16.30 18.83 -7.63
CA VAL A 143 15.15 17.92 -7.49
C VAL A 143 15.21 17.17 -6.17
N LEU A 144 14.05 16.97 -5.57
CA LEU A 144 13.85 15.99 -4.52
C LEU A 144 13.63 14.62 -5.18
N ARG A 145 14.48 13.65 -4.85
CA ARG A 145 14.20 12.22 -5.08
C ARG A 145 13.66 11.60 -3.80
N LEU A 146 12.52 10.98 -3.91
CA LEU A 146 11.79 10.41 -2.78
C LEU A 146 11.35 8.98 -3.13
N ASP A 147 12.04 8.01 -2.54
CA ASP A 147 11.69 6.60 -2.67
C ASP A 147 10.87 6.17 -1.47
N ARG A 148 9.69 5.59 -1.70
CA ARG A 148 8.76 5.19 -0.65
C ARG A 148 8.21 3.79 -0.89
N LEU A 149 8.07 3.03 0.19
CA LEU A 149 7.18 1.89 0.22
C LEU A 149 5.77 2.39 0.53
N ARG A 150 4.83 2.10 -0.37
CA ARG A 150 3.41 2.45 -0.22
C ARG A 150 2.64 1.27 0.36
N LEU A 151 1.88 1.54 1.42
CA LEU A 151 1.13 0.51 2.13
C LEU A 151 -0.36 0.88 2.17
N ALA A 152 -1.23 -0.14 2.16
CA ALA A 152 -2.63 -0.01 2.52
C ALA A 152 -2.94 -1.01 3.63
N ASP A 153 -3.53 -0.55 4.73
CA ASP A 153 -3.77 -1.35 5.94
C ASP A 153 -2.52 -2.11 6.39
N GLY A 154 -1.33 -1.48 6.25
CA GLY A 154 -0.02 -2.06 6.56
C GLY A 154 0.51 -3.05 5.52
N LEU A 155 -0.24 -3.42 4.50
CA LEU A 155 0.21 -4.32 3.45
C LEU A 155 1.06 -3.57 2.41
N PRO A 156 2.30 -4.01 2.12
CA PRO A 156 3.11 -3.46 1.04
C PRO A 156 2.46 -3.65 -0.32
N LEU A 157 2.27 -2.57 -1.08
CA LEU A 157 1.59 -2.60 -2.38
C LEU A 157 2.45 -2.09 -3.53
N ALA A 158 3.26 -1.05 -3.28
CA ALA A 158 4.11 -0.48 -4.31
C ALA A 158 5.39 0.12 -3.75
N ILE A 159 6.43 0.12 -4.56
CA ILE A 159 7.62 0.95 -4.38
C ILE A 159 7.47 2.13 -5.34
N GLU A 160 7.36 3.33 -4.79
CA GLU A 160 7.23 4.57 -5.55
C GLU A 160 8.55 5.33 -5.50
N ARG A 161 9.08 5.71 -6.66
CA ARG A 161 10.22 6.58 -6.81
C ARG A 161 9.76 7.86 -7.49
N ALA A 162 9.73 8.96 -6.74
CA ALA A 162 9.27 10.25 -7.21
C ALA A 162 10.44 11.22 -7.36
N VAL A 163 10.42 11.99 -8.42
CA VAL A 163 11.34 13.10 -8.69
C VAL A 163 10.51 14.36 -8.85
N VAL A 164 10.77 15.35 -7.99
CA VAL A 164 10.00 16.59 -7.95
C VAL A 164 10.95 17.78 -7.91
N PRO A 165 10.84 18.76 -8.81
CA PRO A 165 11.60 19.99 -8.71
C PRO A 165 11.33 20.71 -7.38
N ILE A 166 12.36 21.06 -6.64
CA ILE A 166 12.24 21.68 -5.30
C ILE A 166 11.40 22.96 -5.35
N LYS A 167 11.45 23.70 -6.44
CA LYS A 167 10.66 24.93 -6.62
C LYS A 167 9.14 24.73 -6.49
N PHE A 168 8.64 23.50 -6.62
CA PHE A 168 7.21 23.17 -6.48
C PHE A 168 6.84 22.64 -5.10
N LEU A 169 7.85 22.30 -4.29
CA LEU A 169 7.67 21.82 -2.92
C LEU A 169 8.27 22.85 -1.97
N GLY A 170 7.62 23.16 -0.87
CA GLY A 170 8.29 23.87 0.22
C GLY A 170 9.45 23.03 0.77
N HIS A 171 10.38 23.67 1.48
CA HIS A 171 11.61 23.04 1.99
C HIS A 171 11.35 21.81 2.89
N ASP A 172 10.20 21.73 3.55
CA ASP A 172 9.82 20.66 4.48
C ASP A 172 8.90 19.60 3.85
N ALA A 173 8.57 19.72 2.57
CA ALA A 173 7.68 18.81 1.90
C ALA A 173 8.36 17.48 1.51
N GLY A 174 7.61 16.39 1.47
CA GLY A 174 8.11 15.06 1.06
C GLY A 174 8.34 14.11 2.23
N GLY A 175 7.44 14.14 3.22
CA GLY A 175 7.38 13.17 4.30
C GLY A 175 6.58 11.89 3.96
N GLU A 176 6.12 11.18 4.98
CA GLU A 176 5.33 9.95 4.86
C GLU A 176 3.91 10.19 4.29
N GLY A 177 3.49 11.44 4.19
CA GLY A 177 2.17 11.84 3.68
C GLY A 177 2.00 11.71 2.17
N SER A 178 0.89 12.23 1.68
CA SER A 178 0.60 12.30 0.24
C SER A 178 1.44 13.38 -0.43
N LEU A 179 2.20 13.02 -1.47
CA LEU A 179 2.95 13.98 -2.27
C LEU A 179 2.02 14.99 -2.96
N TYR A 180 0.85 14.53 -3.43
CA TYR A 180 -0.14 15.42 -4.05
C TYR A 180 -0.77 16.41 -3.06
N ASP A 181 -0.95 16.00 -1.81
CA ASP A 181 -1.43 16.92 -0.77
C ASP A 181 -0.37 17.99 -0.47
N ALA A 182 0.92 17.60 -0.42
CA ALA A 182 2.04 18.54 -0.24
C ALA A 182 2.18 19.52 -1.42
N LEU A 183 2.11 19.02 -2.66
CA LEU A 183 2.12 19.87 -3.86
C LEU A 183 0.92 20.82 -3.88
N THR A 184 -0.26 20.36 -3.48
CA THR A 184 -1.47 21.18 -3.41
C THR A 184 -1.33 22.27 -2.34
N ALA A 185 -0.79 21.93 -1.18
CA ALA A 185 -0.53 22.92 -0.11
C ALA A 185 0.47 24.01 -0.53
N SER A 186 1.41 23.67 -1.42
CA SER A 186 2.36 24.59 -2.03
C SER A 186 1.80 25.34 -3.25
N GLY A 187 0.52 25.19 -3.57
CA GLY A 187 -0.11 25.85 -4.74
C GLY A 187 0.18 25.19 -6.09
N HIS A 188 0.77 24.00 -6.09
CA HIS A 188 1.21 23.31 -7.32
C HIS A 188 0.48 21.99 -7.54
N ARG A 189 -0.85 22.02 -7.48
CA ARG A 189 -1.70 20.81 -7.65
C ARG A 189 -1.58 20.26 -9.07
N PRO A 190 -1.19 18.98 -9.27
CA PRO A 190 -1.22 18.34 -10.58
C PRO A 190 -2.67 18.20 -11.09
N VAL A 191 -2.90 18.53 -12.37
CA VAL A 191 -4.24 18.46 -12.99
C VAL A 191 -4.29 17.49 -14.16
N ARG A 192 -3.14 17.17 -14.76
CA ARG A 192 -3.01 16.22 -15.88
C ARG A 192 -1.79 15.33 -15.68
N ALA A 193 -1.84 14.13 -16.23
CA ALA A 193 -0.69 13.25 -16.28
C ALA A 193 -0.70 12.39 -17.55
N LEU A 194 0.50 12.14 -18.08
CA LEU A 194 0.75 11.04 -18.99
C LEU A 194 1.24 9.85 -18.18
N GLN A 195 0.59 8.71 -18.34
CA GLN A 195 0.93 7.50 -17.63
C GLN A 195 1.17 6.35 -18.60
N ARG A 196 2.28 5.62 -18.39
CA ARG A 196 2.60 4.39 -19.10
C ARG A 196 2.61 3.23 -18.11
N LEU A 197 2.01 2.12 -18.51
CA LEU A 197 2.00 0.87 -17.76
C LEU A 197 2.76 -0.19 -18.53
N THR A 198 3.69 -0.86 -17.85
CA THR A 198 4.49 -1.94 -18.43
C THR A 198 4.51 -3.13 -17.47
N ALA A 199 4.25 -4.33 -17.98
CA ALA A 199 4.40 -5.54 -17.18
C ALA A 199 5.91 -5.86 -17.02
N VAL A 200 6.33 -6.10 -15.78
CA VAL A 200 7.72 -6.40 -15.44
C VAL A 200 7.79 -7.51 -14.39
N THR A 201 8.97 -8.05 -14.16
CA THR A 201 9.26 -8.91 -13.01
C THR A 201 10.09 -8.15 -11.99
N LEU A 202 9.84 -8.40 -10.71
CA LEU A 202 10.56 -7.76 -9.62
C LEU A 202 11.96 -8.38 -9.47
N ASP A 203 12.96 -7.51 -9.36
CA ASP A 203 14.28 -7.90 -8.92
C ASP A 203 14.27 -8.37 -7.45
N PRO A 204 15.30 -9.12 -6.98
CA PRO A 204 15.31 -9.65 -5.63
C PRO A 204 15.20 -8.60 -4.53
N SER A 205 15.76 -7.41 -4.72
CA SER A 205 15.72 -6.32 -3.73
C SER A 205 14.33 -5.70 -3.62
N SER A 206 13.71 -5.40 -4.76
CA SER A 206 12.32 -4.89 -4.82
C SER A 206 11.32 -5.92 -4.30
N ALA A 207 11.52 -7.19 -4.62
CA ALA A 207 10.68 -8.29 -4.13
C ALA A 207 10.75 -8.42 -2.60
N ALA A 208 11.93 -8.30 -2.01
CA ALA A 208 12.13 -8.32 -0.55
C ALA A 208 11.41 -7.15 0.12
N ILE A 209 11.51 -5.93 -0.43
CA ILE A 209 10.84 -4.74 0.09
C ILE A 209 9.31 -4.90 0.04
N LEU A 210 8.78 -5.47 -1.05
CA LEU A 210 7.34 -5.71 -1.25
C LEU A 210 6.84 -6.98 -0.56
N ASN A 211 7.72 -7.73 0.11
CA ASN A 211 7.40 -9.00 0.78
C ASN A 211 6.74 -10.03 -0.17
N VAL A 212 7.33 -10.18 -1.36
CA VAL A 212 6.94 -11.17 -2.38
C VAL A 212 8.16 -11.99 -2.81
N LYS A 213 7.94 -13.02 -3.63
CA LYS A 213 9.04 -13.84 -4.16
C LYS A 213 9.84 -13.07 -5.25
N PRO A 214 11.15 -13.26 -5.34
CA PRO A 214 11.94 -12.78 -6.48
C PRO A 214 11.32 -13.24 -7.80
N GLY A 215 11.29 -12.38 -8.81
CA GLY A 215 10.64 -12.67 -10.09
C GLY A 215 9.12 -12.59 -10.09
N ALA A 216 8.49 -12.19 -8.96
CA ALA A 216 7.04 -11.96 -8.93
C ALA A 216 6.63 -10.92 -10.00
N PRO A 217 5.47 -11.10 -10.67
CA PRO A 217 4.97 -10.12 -11.63
C PRO A 217 4.62 -8.81 -10.96
N ALA A 218 4.90 -7.71 -11.66
CA ALA A 218 4.57 -6.37 -11.22
C ALA A 218 4.16 -5.49 -12.41
N LEU A 219 3.47 -4.39 -12.13
CA LEU A 219 3.22 -3.32 -13.07
C LEU A 219 4.17 -2.16 -12.75
N LEU A 220 5.04 -1.84 -13.70
CA LEU A 220 5.80 -0.60 -13.69
C LEU A 220 4.90 0.51 -14.24
N ILE A 221 4.68 1.53 -13.44
CA ILE A 221 3.94 2.72 -13.81
C ILE A 221 4.91 3.88 -13.85
N GLU A 222 5.06 4.46 -15.04
CA GLU A 222 5.79 5.69 -15.24
C GLU A 222 4.77 6.82 -15.46
N ARG A 223 4.87 7.89 -14.68
CA ARG A 223 3.91 9.00 -14.74
C ARG A 223 4.66 10.31 -14.77
N VAL A 224 4.24 11.19 -15.70
CA VAL A 224 4.65 12.60 -15.77
C VAL A 224 3.43 13.45 -15.49
N SER A 225 3.44 14.16 -14.37
CA SER A 225 2.32 14.98 -13.91
C SER A 225 2.56 16.46 -14.21
N ARG A 226 1.50 17.16 -14.63
CA ARG A 226 1.55 18.56 -15.08
C ARG A 226 0.57 19.42 -14.32
N LEU A 227 0.97 20.69 -14.16
CA LEU A 227 0.11 21.79 -13.71
C LEU A 227 -0.81 22.25 -14.84
N GLU A 228 -1.73 23.15 -14.53
CA GLU A 228 -2.65 23.73 -15.51
C GLU A 228 -1.90 24.51 -16.61
N ASP A 229 -0.81 25.17 -16.26
CA ASP A 229 0.10 25.89 -17.17
C ASP A 229 1.07 24.99 -17.94
N GLN A 230 0.86 23.67 -17.93
CA GLN A 230 1.64 22.63 -18.60
C GLN A 230 3.05 22.38 -18.03
N ARG A 231 3.52 23.10 -17.02
CA ARG A 231 4.79 22.79 -16.35
C ARG A 231 4.72 21.41 -15.72
N VAL A 232 5.78 20.63 -15.88
CA VAL A 232 5.91 19.32 -15.27
C VAL A 232 6.29 19.48 -13.80
N VAL A 233 5.48 18.94 -12.91
CA VAL A 233 5.65 19.08 -11.46
C VAL A 233 6.21 17.82 -10.81
N GLU A 234 6.09 16.67 -11.48
CA GLU A 234 6.47 15.38 -10.94
C GLU A 234 6.77 14.38 -12.06
N TYR A 235 7.78 13.56 -11.84
CA TYR A 235 8.01 12.31 -12.54
C TYR A 235 8.07 11.17 -11.54
N THR A 236 7.29 10.10 -11.75
CA THR A 236 7.31 8.92 -10.88
C THR A 236 7.52 7.64 -11.68
N ARG A 237 8.26 6.70 -11.04
CA ARG A 237 8.37 5.31 -11.46
C ARG A 237 7.96 4.43 -10.28
N SER A 238 6.87 3.69 -10.44
CA SER A 238 6.30 2.91 -9.34
C SER A 238 6.12 1.46 -9.75
N HIS A 239 6.64 0.53 -8.94
CA HIS A 239 6.42 -0.89 -9.11
C HIS A 239 5.27 -1.32 -8.22
N TYR A 240 4.13 -1.65 -8.81
CA TYR A 240 2.96 -2.18 -8.11
C TYR A 240 2.95 -3.70 -8.16
N ARG A 241 2.62 -4.35 -7.05
CA ARG A 241 2.45 -5.80 -6.98
C ARG A 241 1.34 -6.24 -7.94
N GLY A 242 1.67 -7.15 -8.89
CA GLY A 242 0.72 -7.65 -9.88
C GLY A 242 -0.33 -8.62 -9.30
N ASP A 243 -0.11 -9.13 -8.09
CA ASP A 243 -1.08 -9.97 -7.37
C ASP A 243 -2.08 -9.14 -6.54
N ALA A 244 -1.82 -7.84 -6.37
CA ALA A 244 -2.56 -6.95 -5.47
C ALA A 244 -3.24 -5.78 -6.17
N TYR A 245 -2.88 -5.48 -7.42
CA TYR A 245 -3.30 -4.27 -8.09
C TYR A 245 -3.77 -4.54 -9.51
N ASP A 246 -4.99 -4.09 -9.83
CA ASP A 246 -5.56 -4.10 -11.17
C ASP A 246 -5.83 -2.66 -11.63
N PHE A 247 -5.59 -2.40 -12.91
CA PHE A 247 -5.97 -1.14 -13.55
C PHE A 247 -7.15 -1.38 -14.48
N VAL A 248 -8.23 -0.68 -14.25
CA VAL A 248 -9.49 -0.85 -14.97
C VAL A 248 -9.81 0.40 -15.78
N ALA A 249 -10.18 0.19 -17.05
CA ALA A 249 -10.66 1.25 -17.94
C ALA A 249 -12.02 0.85 -18.54
N GLU A 250 -13.02 1.72 -18.42
CA GLU A 250 -14.25 1.61 -19.19
C GLU A 250 -14.00 2.19 -20.58
N LEU A 251 -14.12 1.36 -21.60
CA LEU A 251 -13.98 1.80 -22.99
C LEU A 251 -15.36 2.07 -23.58
N ARG A 252 -15.50 3.19 -24.26
CA ARG A 252 -16.70 3.52 -25.05
C ARG A 252 -16.31 3.55 -26.53
N ILE A 253 -17.19 3.04 -27.38
CA ILE A 253 -17.06 3.23 -28.81
C ILE A 253 -17.28 4.73 -29.07
N GLY A 254 -16.22 5.42 -29.52
CA GLY A 254 -16.36 6.79 -29.97
C GLY A 254 -17.27 6.82 -31.21
N ASP A 255 -18.20 7.74 -31.28
CA ASP A 255 -18.80 8.09 -32.54
C ASP A 255 -17.66 8.63 -33.42
N ASP A 256 -17.38 7.94 -34.52
CA ASP A 256 -16.38 8.37 -35.50
C ASP A 256 -16.69 9.79 -35.93
N LEU A 257 -15.72 10.69 -35.76
CA LEU A 257 -15.74 12.06 -36.25
C LEU A 257 -15.70 12.08 -37.77
#